data_23666f72a46026acf2ce5569eb6482a7
#
_entry.id   23666f72a46026acf2ce5569eb6482a7
#
_cell.length_a   1.000
_cell.length_b   1.000
_cell.length_c   1.000
_cell.angle_alpha   90.00
_cell.angle_beta   90.00
_cell.angle_gamma   90.00
#
_symmetry.space_group_name_H-M   'P 1'
#
loop_
_entity.id
_entity.type
_entity.pdbx_description
1 polymer ?
#
loop_
_entity_poly.entity_id
_entity_poly.type
_entity_poly.pdbx_seq_one_letter_code
_entity_poly.pdbx_strand_id
1 'polypeptide(L)'
;GIYMDSDIFILKRFDHLIPEHGFVTFQENEMTQLQAAFFMGEKGNAFCKEVFEYYNSTPFLNPDGTYNTIISPITMYDVAKRRGYLPEDKEQHLPDDIIIYPAHYVIPRHKYPTTPDTFAEHRIFGSWRKRKPGRKIELFIKHAIATVRYAVFRR
;
A
#
# COMPACT_ATOMS: atom_id res chain seq x y z
N GLY A 1 2.52 -13.88 9.22
CA GLY A 1 2.25 -14.28 7.82
C GLY A 1 2.36 -13.13 6.85
N ILE A 2 2.12 -13.42 5.58
CA ILE A 2 2.17 -12.47 4.46
C ILE A 2 0.75 -12.34 3.91
N TYR A 3 0.28 -11.12 3.77
CA TYR A 3 -0.97 -10.80 3.09
C TYR A 3 -0.68 -10.17 1.73
N MET A 4 -1.38 -10.63 0.71
CA MET A 4 -1.33 -10.03 -0.63
C MET A 4 -2.70 -10.06 -1.27
N ASP A 5 -3.11 -8.94 -1.86
CA ASP A 5 -4.28 -8.89 -2.75
C ASP A 5 -3.99 -9.69 -4.04
N SER A 6 -5.04 -10.21 -4.66
CA SER A 6 -4.94 -11.04 -5.88
C SER A 6 -4.39 -10.28 -7.09
N ASP A 7 -4.27 -8.97 -7.02
CA ASP A 7 -3.71 -8.11 -8.06
C ASP A 7 -2.34 -7.51 -7.70
N ILE A 8 -1.66 -8.06 -6.70
CA ILE A 8 -0.22 -7.87 -6.45
C ILE A 8 0.57 -8.86 -7.31
N PHE A 9 1.51 -8.35 -8.08
CA PHE A 9 2.42 -9.13 -8.91
C PHE A 9 3.84 -9.01 -8.39
N ILE A 10 4.39 -10.10 -7.89
CA ILE A 10 5.76 -10.17 -7.40
C ILE A 10 6.72 -10.19 -8.60
N LEU A 11 7.69 -9.29 -8.60
CA LEU A 11 8.69 -9.14 -9.67
C LEU A 11 10.01 -9.82 -9.30
N LYS A 12 10.34 -9.89 -8.01
CA LYS A 12 11.56 -10.51 -7.50
C LYS A 12 11.38 -10.98 -6.06
N ARG A 13 12.33 -11.75 -5.58
CA ARG A 13 12.36 -12.25 -4.19
C ARG A 13 12.42 -11.07 -3.21
N PHE A 14 11.70 -11.22 -2.10
CA PHE A 14 11.60 -10.25 -1.01
C PHE A 14 11.83 -10.87 0.37
N ASP A 15 12.44 -12.05 0.43
CA ASP A 15 12.63 -12.83 1.66
C ASP A 15 13.33 -12.02 2.76
N HIS A 16 14.26 -11.15 2.36
CA HIS A 16 15.00 -10.27 3.28
C HIS A 16 14.15 -9.14 3.89
N LEU A 17 12.94 -8.91 3.37
CA LEU A 17 11.98 -7.96 3.93
C LEU A 17 11.01 -8.63 4.92
N ILE A 18 10.99 -9.96 4.99
CA ILE A 18 10.10 -10.69 5.89
C ILE A 18 10.60 -10.49 7.33
N PRO A 19 9.81 -9.86 8.21
CA PRO A 19 10.25 -9.62 9.56
C PRO A 19 10.25 -10.92 10.37
N GLU A 20 11.24 -11.11 11.21
CA GLU A 20 11.22 -12.18 12.21
C GLU A 20 10.12 -11.92 13.25
N HIS A 21 10.02 -10.67 13.68
CA HIS A 21 9.01 -10.15 14.59
C HIS A 21 8.42 -8.85 14.05
N GLY A 22 7.28 -8.43 14.59
CA GLY A 22 6.68 -7.14 14.28
C GLY A 22 5.85 -7.11 12.99
N PHE A 23 5.92 -6.00 12.29
CA PHE A 23 5.07 -5.71 11.12
C PHE A 23 5.83 -4.94 10.05
N VAL A 24 5.61 -5.32 8.80
CA VAL A 24 6.18 -4.64 7.64
C VAL A 24 5.08 -4.26 6.66
N THR A 25 5.12 -3.01 6.21
CA THR A 25 4.32 -2.51 5.09
C THR A 25 5.13 -1.49 4.28
N PHE A 26 4.48 -0.87 3.32
CA PHE A 26 5.10 0.06 2.38
C PHE A 26 4.30 1.36 2.34
N GLN A 27 4.95 2.44 2.02
CA GLN A 27 4.27 3.70 1.78
C GLN A 27 3.44 3.63 0.49
N GLU A 28 2.32 4.30 0.48
CA GLU A 28 1.63 4.68 -0.75
C GLU A 28 2.21 6.01 -1.26
N ASN A 29 2.06 6.24 -2.55
CA ASN A 29 2.66 7.42 -3.18
C ASN A 29 2.09 8.76 -2.71
N GLU A 30 0.89 8.76 -2.16
CA GLU A 30 0.29 9.95 -1.54
C GLU A 30 0.84 10.22 -0.13
N MET A 31 1.69 9.34 0.42
CA MET A 31 2.33 9.43 1.76
C MET A 31 1.39 9.59 2.96
N THR A 32 0.12 9.79 2.72
CA THR A 32 -0.96 9.82 3.71
C THR A 32 -1.76 8.52 3.71
N GLN A 33 -1.20 7.48 3.13
CA GLN A 33 -1.75 6.14 3.05
C GLN A 33 -0.61 5.12 3.14
N LEU A 34 -0.91 3.95 3.70
CA LEU A 34 0.00 2.81 3.69
C LEU A 34 -0.53 1.70 2.81
N GLN A 35 0.37 0.90 2.26
CA GLN A 35 0.04 -0.21 1.37
C GLN A 35 -0.73 -1.30 2.12
N ALA A 36 -2.03 -1.39 1.87
CA ALA A 36 -2.88 -2.40 2.49
C ALA A 36 -3.06 -3.66 1.62
N ALA A 37 -2.60 -3.62 0.37
CA ALA A 37 -2.67 -4.76 -0.55
C ALA A 37 -1.46 -5.70 -0.45
N PHE A 38 -0.40 -5.30 0.25
CA PHE A 38 0.76 -6.14 0.53
C PHE A 38 1.41 -5.72 1.85
N PHE A 39 1.37 -6.62 2.83
CA PHE A 39 2.03 -6.42 4.11
C PHE A 39 2.39 -7.76 4.76
N MET A 40 3.25 -7.72 5.76
CA MET A 40 3.76 -8.88 6.48
C MET A 40 3.73 -8.61 7.97
N GLY A 41 3.48 -9.65 8.77
CA GLY A 41 3.47 -9.50 10.22
C GLY A 41 3.43 -10.82 10.96
N GLU A 42 3.85 -10.80 12.19
CA GLU A 42 3.74 -11.92 13.10
C GLU A 42 2.31 -12.14 13.59
N LYS A 43 2.05 -13.32 14.12
CA LYS A 43 0.75 -13.65 14.71
C LYS A 43 0.49 -12.78 15.95
N GLY A 44 -0.69 -12.14 15.98
CA GLY A 44 -1.11 -11.32 17.12
C GLY A 44 -0.49 -9.92 17.17
N ASN A 45 0.16 -9.48 16.06
CA ASN A 45 0.78 -8.17 15.97
C ASN A 45 -0.17 -7.04 16.39
N ALA A 46 0.31 -6.12 17.22
CA ALA A 46 -0.49 -5.03 17.80
C ALA A 46 -1.00 -4.03 16.75
N PHE A 47 -0.22 -3.77 15.70
CA PHE A 47 -0.64 -2.88 14.60
C PHE A 47 -1.85 -3.45 13.87
N CYS A 48 -1.78 -4.72 13.46
CA CYS A 48 -2.90 -5.40 12.79
C CYS A 48 -4.14 -5.45 13.68
N LYS A 49 -3.97 -5.72 14.98
CA LYS A 49 -5.06 -5.74 15.94
C LYS A 49 -5.76 -4.38 16.04
N GLU A 50 -5.01 -3.30 16.12
CA GLU A 50 -5.59 -1.95 16.22
C GLU A 50 -6.35 -1.55 14.94
N VAL A 51 -5.84 -1.89 13.75
CA VAL A 51 -6.56 -1.70 12.48
C VAL A 51 -7.85 -2.54 12.46
N PHE A 52 -7.79 -3.78 12.91
CA PHE A 52 -8.97 -4.65 13.01
C PHE A 52 -10.02 -4.09 13.96
N GLU A 53 -9.61 -3.63 15.15
CA GLU A 53 -10.52 -3.08 16.17
C GLU A 53 -11.21 -1.81 15.67
N TYR A 54 -10.55 -0.98 14.88
CA TYR A 54 -11.18 0.16 14.23
C TYR A 54 -12.41 -0.29 13.41
N TYR A 55 -12.26 -1.29 12.54
CA TYR A 55 -13.37 -1.78 11.70
C TYR A 55 -14.42 -2.53 12.52
N ASN A 56 -14.02 -3.23 13.56
CA ASN A 56 -14.94 -3.96 14.43
C ASN A 56 -15.82 -3.00 15.27
N SER A 57 -15.29 -1.83 15.64
CA SER A 57 -16.00 -0.81 16.43
C SER A 57 -16.73 0.24 15.58
N THR A 58 -16.45 0.29 14.29
CA THR A 58 -17.01 1.33 13.39
C THR A 58 -18.03 0.71 12.45
N PRO A 59 -19.33 0.99 12.60
CA PRO A 59 -20.35 0.45 11.74
C PRO A 59 -20.14 0.81 10.27
N PHE A 60 -20.36 -0.16 9.38
CA PHE A 60 -20.33 0.10 7.94
C PHE A 60 -21.53 0.97 7.48
N LEU A 61 -22.69 0.77 8.10
CA LEU A 61 -23.89 1.58 7.87
C LEU A 61 -24.00 2.67 8.93
N ASN A 62 -23.94 3.92 8.52
CA ASN A 62 -24.12 5.08 9.39
C ASN A 62 -25.60 5.25 9.80
N PRO A 63 -25.91 5.94 10.93
CA PRO A 63 -27.28 6.18 11.37
C PRO A 63 -28.15 6.95 10.35
N ASP A 64 -27.53 7.74 9.46
CA ASP A 64 -28.18 8.50 8.38
C ASP A 64 -28.44 7.67 7.11
N GLY A 65 -28.11 6.37 7.12
CA GLY A 65 -28.24 5.44 5.97
C GLY A 65 -27.11 5.52 4.95
N THR A 66 -26.10 6.33 5.16
CA THR A 66 -24.89 6.36 4.32
C THR A 66 -23.93 5.25 4.71
N TYR A 67 -22.95 4.93 3.83
CA TYR A 67 -21.93 3.95 4.11
C TYR A 67 -20.63 4.58 4.58
N ASN A 68 -20.02 4.01 5.62
CA ASN A 68 -18.65 4.30 5.97
C ASN A 68 -17.71 3.65 4.93
N THR A 69 -17.04 4.49 4.15
CA THR A 69 -16.18 4.05 3.04
C THR A 69 -14.70 4.32 3.31
N ILE A 70 -14.30 4.48 4.58
CA ILE A 70 -12.89 4.63 4.94
C ILE A 70 -12.14 3.35 4.57
N ILE A 71 -11.12 3.49 3.72
CA ILE A 71 -10.32 2.39 3.21
C ILE A 71 -9.15 2.05 4.13
N SER A 72 -8.74 0.79 4.16
CA SER A 72 -7.65 0.31 5.02
C SER A 72 -6.31 1.06 4.89
N PRO A 73 -5.86 1.52 3.71
CA PRO A 73 -4.68 2.37 3.61
C PRO A 73 -4.70 3.61 4.51
N ILE A 74 -5.86 4.26 4.65
CA ILE A 74 -6.04 5.45 5.51
C ILE A 74 -6.01 5.04 6.99
N THR A 75 -6.74 3.99 7.37
CA THR A 75 -6.76 3.49 8.75
C THR A 75 -5.36 3.04 9.20
N MET A 76 -4.62 2.33 8.34
CA MET A 76 -3.24 1.94 8.62
C MET A 76 -2.31 3.16 8.78
N TYR A 77 -2.48 4.19 7.96
CA TYR A 77 -1.75 5.44 8.11
C TYR A 77 -2.01 6.11 9.46
N ASP A 78 -3.28 6.19 9.89
CA ASP A 78 -3.64 6.80 11.17
C ASP A 78 -3.08 6.02 12.37
N VAL A 79 -3.06 4.69 12.29
CA VAL A 79 -2.42 3.82 13.30
C VAL A 79 -0.90 4.06 13.33
N ALA A 80 -0.24 4.14 12.18
CA ALA A 80 1.20 4.40 12.10
C ALA A 80 1.56 5.81 12.58
N LYS A 81 0.75 6.82 12.24
CA LYS A 81 0.94 8.20 12.67
C LYS A 81 0.94 8.34 14.20
N ARG A 82 0.08 7.61 14.90
CA ARG A 82 0.11 7.58 16.38
C ARG A 82 1.39 6.98 16.96
N ARG A 83 2.14 6.22 16.17
CA ARG A 83 3.45 5.63 16.49
C ARG A 83 4.64 6.43 15.98
N GLY A 84 4.41 7.65 15.48
CA GLY A 84 5.47 8.55 15.03
C GLY A 84 5.82 8.46 13.54
N TYR A 85 5.00 7.77 12.71
CA TYR A 85 5.18 7.79 11.27
C TYR A 85 5.14 9.21 10.71
N LEU A 86 6.09 9.52 9.85
CA LEU A 86 6.18 10.78 9.11
C LEU A 86 5.84 10.55 7.63
N PRO A 87 5.11 11.46 6.97
CA PRO A 87 4.77 11.35 5.55
C PRO A 87 5.98 11.71 4.65
N GLU A 88 7.06 10.93 4.77
CA GLU A 88 8.31 11.10 4.04
C GLU A 88 8.65 9.79 3.32
N ASP A 89 9.00 9.84 2.01
CA ASP A 89 9.34 8.66 1.21
C ASP A 89 10.71 8.09 1.56
N LYS A 90 10.80 7.51 2.74
CA LYS A 90 12.00 6.84 3.27
C LYS A 90 11.62 5.64 4.14
N GLU A 91 12.57 4.75 4.34
CA GLU A 91 12.42 3.68 5.32
C GLU A 91 12.28 4.26 6.73
N GLN A 92 11.29 3.76 7.47
CA GLN A 92 11.00 4.20 8.83
C GLN A 92 10.81 3.00 9.76
N HIS A 93 11.45 3.07 10.91
CA HIS A 93 11.32 2.12 12.00
C HIS A 93 10.53 2.77 13.14
N LEU A 94 9.38 2.20 13.43
CA LEU A 94 8.47 2.69 14.46
C LEU A 94 8.49 1.74 15.68
N PRO A 95 7.95 2.16 16.84
CA PRO A 95 7.72 1.26 17.97
C PRO A 95 6.97 -0.02 17.59
N ASP A 96 7.09 -1.07 18.40
CA ASP A 96 6.49 -2.39 18.18
C ASP A 96 7.06 -3.12 16.94
N ASP A 97 8.34 -2.91 16.62
CA ASP A 97 9.05 -3.51 15.48
C ASP A 97 8.33 -3.32 14.13
N ILE A 98 7.75 -2.15 13.94
CA ILE A 98 7.08 -1.79 12.69
C ILE A 98 8.08 -1.16 11.74
N ILE A 99 8.20 -1.73 10.53
CA ILE A 99 9.03 -1.18 9.45
C ILE A 99 8.11 -0.75 8.30
N ILE A 100 8.28 0.48 7.86
CA ILE A 100 7.57 1.03 6.69
C ILE A 100 8.58 1.37 5.62
N TYR A 101 8.58 0.61 4.53
CA TYR A 101 9.48 0.82 3.41
C TYR A 101 8.98 1.89 2.44
N PRO A 102 9.89 2.51 1.65
CA PRO A 102 9.53 3.50 0.64
C PRO A 102 8.54 3.00 -0.41
N ALA A 103 7.76 3.92 -0.97
CA ALA A 103 6.69 3.63 -1.92
C ALA A 103 7.18 2.94 -3.22
N HIS A 104 8.44 3.13 -3.63
CA HIS A 104 8.98 2.51 -4.84
C HIS A 104 9.22 0.99 -4.73
N TYR A 105 9.10 0.41 -3.53
CA TYR A 105 9.21 -1.03 -3.33
C TYR A 105 7.97 -1.78 -3.85
N VAL A 106 6.78 -1.19 -3.67
CA VAL A 106 5.52 -1.74 -4.18
C VAL A 106 4.77 -0.65 -4.93
N ILE A 107 4.89 -0.65 -6.25
CA ILE A 107 4.39 0.45 -7.08
C ILE A 107 3.01 0.17 -7.70
N PRO A 108 2.14 1.17 -7.83
CA PRO A 108 0.99 1.07 -8.71
C PRO A 108 1.44 1.12 -10.17
N ARG A 109 1.29 0.00 -10.88
CA ARG A 109 1.78 -0.21 -12.25
C ARG A 109 1.47 0.93 -13.23
N HIS A 110 0.32 1.56 -13.09
CA HIS A 110 -0.13 2.61 -14.02
C HIS A 110 0.39 4.01 -13.72
N LYS A 111 1.05 4.20 -12.56
CA LYS A 111 1.54 5.52 -12.14
C LYS A 111 3.07 5.65 -12.25
N TYR A 112 3.79 4.57 -11.94
CA TYR A 112 5.24 4.61 -11.79
C TYR A 112 5.92 3.49 -12.57
N PRO A 113 7.11 3.74 -13.12
CA PRO A 113 7.93 2.70 -13.73
C PRO A 113 8.56 1.82 -12.64
N THR A 114 8.87 0.58 -12.99
CA THR A 114 9.69 -0.30 -12.15
C THR A 114 11.12 0.24 -12.04
N THR A 115 11.69 0.10 -10.86
CA THR A 115 13.09 0.39 -10.56
C THR A 115 13.84 -0.88 -10.16
N PRO A 116 15.18 -0.86 -10.06
CA PRO A 116 15.92 -1.99 -9.51
C PRO A 116 15.48 -2.41 -8.10
N ASP A 117 14.90 -1.50 -7.32
CA ASP A 117 14.45 -1.74 -5.94
C ASP A 117 12.97 -2.10 -5.83
N THR A 118 12.23 -2.11 -6.94
CA THR A 118 10.83 -2.51 -6.96
C THR A 118 10.68 -4.02 -6.82
N PHE A 119 9.97 -4.47 -5.79
CA PHE A 119 9.70 -5.88 -5.50
C PHE A 119 8.37 -6.36 -6.06
N ALA A 120 7.38 -5.47 -6.12
CA ALA A 120 6.05 -5.84 -6.60
C ALA A 120 5.35 -4.69 -7.33
N GLU A 121 4.41 -5.06 -8.19
CA GLU A 121 3.46 -4.17 -8.82
C GLU A 121 2.05 -4.42 -8.29
N HIS A 122 1.39 -3.37 -7.82
CA HIS A 122 -0.04 -3.39 -7.54
C HIS A 122 -0.81 -2.94 -8.80
N ARG A 123 -1.51 -3.86 -9.44
CA ARG A 123 -2.21 -3.58 -10.70
C ARG A 123 -3.51 -2.81 -10.54
N ILE A 124 -4.01 -2.69 -9.32
CA ILE A 124 -5.20 -1.92 -8.94
C ILE A 124 -6.39 -2.24 -9.87
N PHE A 125 -6.72 -3.52 -9.99
CA PHE A 125 -7.81 -3.94 -10.87
C PHE A 125 -9.14 -3.33 -10.45
N GLY A 126 -9.36 -3.10 -9.16
CA GLY A 126 -10.56 -2.44 -8.64
C GLY A 126 -11.83 -3.07 -9.21
N SER A 127 -11.93 -4.40 -9.18
CA SER A 127 -13.02 -5.17 -9.79
C SER A 127 -14.40 -4.75 -9.27
N TRP A 128 -14.46 -4.19 -8.08
CA TRP A 128 -15.65 -3.67 -7.42
C TRP A 128 -16.04 -2.25 -7.85
N ARG A 129 -15.18 -1.54 -8.62
CA ARG A 129 -15.46 -0.18 -9.10
C ARG A 129 -16.09 -0.21 -10.49
N LYS A 130 -17.15 0.59 -10.69
CA LYS A 130 -17.67 0.85 -12.04
C LYS A 130 -16.58 1.55 -12.87
N ARG A 131 -16.15 0.91 -13.95
CA ARG A 131 -15.10 1.47 -14.82
C ARG A 131 -15.72 2.28 -15.92
N LYS A 132 -15.15 3.47 -16.19
CA LYS A 132 -15.49 4.26 -17.37
C LYS A 132 -14.93 3.54 -18.62
N PRO A 133 -15.67 3.58 -19.77
CA PRO A 133 -15.13 3.13 -21.06
C PRO A 133 -13.77 3.80 -21.34
N GLY A 134 -12.82 3.07 -21.93
CA GLY A 134 -11.48 3.59 -22.25
C GLY A 134 -10.48 3.64 -21.10
N ARG A 135 -10.86 3.35 -19.86
CA ARG A 135 -9.95 3.43 -18.70
C ARG A 135 -8.68 2.57 -18.84
N LYS A 136 -8.79 1.40 -19.47
CA LYS A 136 -7.62 0.53 -19.71
C LYS A 136 -6.57 1.19 -20.61
N ILE A 137 -7.04 1.86 -21.67
CA ILE A 137 -6.17 2.58 -22.63
C ILE A 137 -5.49 3.77 -21.94
N GLU A 138 -6.27 4.54 -21.18
CA GLU A 138 -5.73 5.66 -20.38
C GLU A 138 -4.61 5.20 -19.43
N LEU A 139 -4.83 4.11 -18.69
CA LEU A 139 -3.84 3.55 -17.78
C LEU A 139 -2.59 3.04 -18.49
N PHE A 140 -2.75 2.42 -19.65
CA PHE A 140 -1.62 1.98 -20.47
C PHE A 140 -0.77 3.16 -20.96
N ILE A 141 -1.41 4.22 -21.45
CA ILE A 141 -0.73 5.45 -21.89
C ILE A 141 0.02 6.10 -20.72
N LYS A 142 -0.62 6.23 -19.56
CA LYS A 142 0.00 6.79 -18.35
C LYS A 142 1.24 6.00 -17.93
N HIS A 143 1.18 4.69 -17.98
CA HIS A 143 2.32 3.83 -17.66
C HIS A 143 3.47 4.04 -18.66
N ALA A 144 3.18 4.07 -19.96
CA ALA A 144 4.19 4.31 -21.00
C ALA A 144 4.88 5.68 -20.83
N ILE A 145 4.10 6.73 -20.56
CA ILE A 145 4.64 8.08 -20.27
C ILE A 145 5.53 8.07 -19.02
N ALA A 146 5.09 7.43 -17.93
CA ALA A 146 5.87 7.33 -16.71
C ALA A 146 7.21 6.61 -16.94
N THR A 147 7.19 5.51 -17.72
CA THR A 147 8.40 4.75 -18.05
C THR A 147 9.40 5.60 -18.86
N VAL A 148 8.91 6.33 -19.85
CA VAL A 148 9.77 7.22 -20.66
C VAL A 148 10.36 8.34 -19.80
N ARG A 149 9.55 9.00 -18.97
CA ARG A 149 10.03 10.05 -18.06
C ARG A 149 11.12 9.53 -17.13
N TYR A 150 10.90 8.38 -16.53
CA TYR A 150 11.90 7.77 -15.64
C TYR A 150 13.22 7.48 -16.37
N ALA A 151 13.15 6.93 -17.60
CA ALA A 151 14.34 6.63 -18.38
C ALA A 151 15.13 7.89 -18.79
N VAL A 152 14.43 9.01 -19.03
CA VAL A 152 15.04 10.27 -19.48
C VAL A 152 15.60 11.11 -18.32
N PHE A 153 14.92 11.19 -17.19
CA PHE A 153 15.27 12.11 -16.09
C PHE A 153 16.10 11.48 -14.97
N ARG A 154 16.43 10.19 -15.04
CA ARG A 154 17.33 9.52 -14.11
C ARG A 154 18.80 9.49 -14.59
N ARG A 155 19.17 10.43 -15.44
CA ARG A 155 20.59 10.63 -15.83
C ARG A 155 21.24 11.70 -14.99
#